data_fd124033b4ad8c6fa1ba0247a367bc36
#
_entry.id   fd124033b4ad8c6fa1ba0247a367bc36
#
_cell.length_a   1.000
_cell.length_b   1.000
_cell.length_c   1.000
_cell.angle_alpha   90.00
_cell.angle_beta   90.00
_cell.angle_gamma   90.00
#
_symmetry.space_group_name_H-M   'P 1'
#
loop_
_entity.id
_entity.type
_entity.pdbx_description
1 polymer ?
#
loop_
_entity_poly.entity_id
_entity_poly.type
_entity_poly.pdbx_seq_one_letter_code
_entity_poly.pdbx_strand_id
1 'polypeptide(L)'
;DFDGRYLRLPLYAMRSSWAPALIKHTVPDEELLAKKKFCNFVVSNDYSNKRNEFFAALNAHRPVDSGGGYMNNIGGPVTDKLAFQRGYKFSIAYENSRGPGYCTEKIVDAFAAATVPIYWGAPDVKQEFNPAAFLCADDYPDTAALIAAIDAIDRDNEKFLAMCHAPILAPDGSSRAARYVTDEACAEFLTGIFEKGPHLR
;
A
#
# COMPACT_ATOMS: atom_id res chain seq x y z
N ASP A 1 -12.79 -18.13 -8.35
CA ASP A 1 -14.16 -18.17 -7.86
C ASP A 1 -14.45 -19.58 -7.36
N PHE A 2 -14.68 -19.74 -6.07
CA PHE A 2 -14.79 -21.06 -5.42
C PHE A 2 -16.26 -21.43 -5.16
N ASP A 3 -17.14 -21.18 -6.11
CA ASP A 3 -18.57 -21.50 -6.07
C ASP A 3 -19.33 -20.96 -4.85
N GLY A 4 -18.92 -19.78 -4.34
CA GLY A 4 -19.53 -19.18 -3.16
C GLY A 4 -19.20 -19.86 -1.82
N ARG A 5 -18.32 -20.87 -1.84
CA ARG A 5 -17.91 -21.61 -0.62
C ARG A 5 -16.78 -20.91 0.16
N TYR A 6 -16.17 -19.91 -0.42
CA TYR A 6 -15.05 -19.19 0.19
C TYR A 6 -15.24 -17.68 0.01
N LEU A 7 -15.02 -16.94 1.06
CA LEU A 7 -14.87 -15.49 1.02
C LEU A 7 -13.37 -15.17 1.06
N ARG A 8 -12.86 -14.48 0.02
CA ARG A 8 -11.55 -13.86 0.13
C ARG A 8 -11.64 -12.68 1.09
N LEU A 9 -10.89 -12.71 2.16
CA LEU A 9 -10.73 -11.59 3.09
C LEU A 9 -9.26 -11.16 3.10
N PRO A 10 -8.88 -10.10 2.37
CA PRO A 10 -7.49 -9.68 2.27
C PRO A 10 -7.01 -9.10 3.60
N LEU A 11 -5.73 -9.34 3.92
CA LEU A 11 -5.14 -8.90 5.18
C LEU A 11 -5.26 -7.38 5.40
N TYR A 12 -5.15 -6.59 4.33
CA TYR A 12 -5.26 -5.13 4.43
C TYR A 12 -6.63 -4.66 4.94
N ALA A 13 -7.72 -5.34 4.57
CA ALA A 13 -9.07 -4.96 5.01
C ALA A 13 -9.31 -5.22 6.50
N MET A 14 -8.50 -6.09 7.12
CA MET A 14 -8.57 -6.40 8.55
C MET A 14 -7.70 -5.48 9.42
N ARG A 15 -7.00 -4.52 8.82
CA ARG A 15 -6.07 -3.63 9.54
C ARG A 15 -6.75 -2.33 9.97
N SER A 16 -6.33 -1.81 11.12
CA SER A 16 -6.78 -0.49 11.61
C SER A 16 -6.47 0.68 10.68
N SER A 17 -5.48 0.50 9.78
CA SER A 17 -5.14 1.47 8.74
C SER A 17 -6.13 1.52 7.57
N TRP A 18 -7.07 0.53 7.45
CA TRP A 18 -8.00 0.47 6.33
C TRP A 18 -8.92 1.69 6.25
N ALA A 19 -9.64 2.02 7.32
CA ALA A 19 -10.53 3.16 7.33
C ALA A 19 -9.81 4.52 7.11
N PRO A 20 -8.67 4.81 7.77
CA PRO A 20 -7.87 6.00 7.43
C PRO A 20 -7.39 6.05 5.99
N ALA A 21 -7.06 4.92 5.38
CA ALA A 21 -6.64 4.86 3.98
C ALA A 21 -7.74 5.31 3.02
N LEU A 22 -8.99 4.93 3.28
CA LEU A 22 -10.15 5.28 2.43
C LEU A 22 -10.34 6.79 2.29
N ILE A 23 -9.96 7.56 3.30
CA ILE A 23 -10.15 9.03 3.34
C ILE A 23 -8.83 9.81 3.13
N LYS A 24 -7.73 9.16 2.73
CA LYS A 24 -6.43 9.84 2.56
C LYS A 24 -6.49 11.05 1.62
N HIS A 25 -7.37 10.99 0.63
CA HIS A 25 -7.56 12.03 -0.37
C HIS A 25 -8.15 13.34 0.18
N THR A 26 -8.58 13.34 1.46
CA THR A 26 -9.11 14.54 2.15
C THR A 26 -8.05 15.30 2.94
N VAL A 27 -6.80 14.81 3.00
CA VAL A 27 -5.72 15.51 3.70
C VAL A 27 -5.39 16.82 3.00
N PRO A 28 -5.32 17.96 3.72
CA PRO A 28 -5.07 19.27 3.12
C PRO A 28 -3.71 19.38 2.43
N ASP A 29 -3.62 20.17 1.36
CA ASP A 29 -2.38 20.44 0.60
C ASP A 29 -1.25 20.92 1.49
N GLU A 30 -1.55 21.81 2.45
CA GLU A 30 -0.56 22.39 3.36
C GLU A 30 0.10 21.29 4.22
N GLU A 31 -0.68 20.31 4.69
CA GLU A 31 -0.17 19.17 5.46
C GLU A 31 0.70 18.27 4.57
N LEU A 32 0.24 17.99 3.34
CA LEU A 32 0.98 17.16 2.40
C LEU A 32 2.32 17.81 1.99
N LEU A 33 2.31 19.10 1.67
CA LEU A 33 3.49 19.86 1.27
C LEU A 33 4.42 20.18 2.45
N ALA A 34 3.94 20.11 3.68
CA ALA A 34 4.76 20.25 4.89
C ALA A 34 5.68 19.03 5.14
N LYS A 35 5.48 17.90 4.45
CA LYS A 35 6.31 16.69 4.58
C LYS A 35 7.73 16.97 4.09
N LYS A 36 8.73 16.94 5.01
CA LYS A 36 10.13 17.28 4.73
C LYS A 36 10.97 16.06 4.35
N LYS A 37 10.51 14.86 4.73
CA LYS A 37 11.28 13.63 4.53
C LYS A 37 10.89 12.96 3.22
N PHE A 38 11.90 12.42 2.55
CA PHE A 38 11.74 11.83 1.22
C PHE A 38 10.95 10.52 1.23
N CYS A 39 11.57 9.46 1.70
CA CYS A 39 11.02 8.11 1.62
C CYS A 39 11.30 7.31 2.87
N ASN A 40 10.38 6.45 3.25
CA ASN A 40 10.55 5.52 4.35
C ASN A 40 10.44 4.06 3.90
N PHE A 41 11.04 3.18 4.73
CA PHE A 41 11.01 1.75 4.60
C PHE A 41 10.82 1.10 5.98
N VAL A 42 9.78 0.26 6.16
CA VAL A 42 9.49 -0.34 7.47
C VAL A 42 9.19 -1.83 7.30
N VAL A 43 10.21 -2.67 7.52
CA VAL A 43 10.12 -4.12 7.45
C VAL A 43 10.88 -4.79 8.59
N SER A 44 10.45 -5.99 9.00
CA SER A 44 11.02 -6.70 10.14
C SER A 44 11.93 -7.87 9.75
N ASN A 45 11.95 -8.26 8.47
CA ASN A 45 12.65 -9.45 7.98
C ASN A 45 13.28 -9.25 6.59
N ASP A 46 14.13 -10.15 6.18
CA ASP A 46 14.89 -10.14 4.91
C ASP A 46 14.28 -11.02 3.80
N TYR A 47 13.06 -11.51 3.97
CA TYR A 47 12.49 -12.57 3.11
C TYR A 47 12.29 -12.20 1.63
N SER A 48 12.51 -10.96 1.22
CA SER A 48 12.32 -10.54 -0.17
C SER A 48 13.57 -9.86 -0.74
N ASN A 49 14.33 -10.59 -1.58
CA ASN A 49 15.48 -10.01 -2.28
C ASN A 49 15.07 -8.80 -3.12
N LYS A 50 13.99 -8.90 -3.90
CA LYS A 50 13.51 -7.81 -4.75
C LYS A 50 13.23 -6.52 -3.98
N ARG A 51 12.63 -6.64 -2.80
CA ARG A 51 12.38 -5.52 -1.90
C ARG A 51 13.67 -4.90 -1.37
N ASN A 52 14.60 -5.77 -0.93
CA ASN A 52 15.86 -5.35 -0.35
C ASN A 52 16.77 -4.69 -1.40
N GLU A 53 16.80 -5.23 -2.62
CA GLU A 53 17.51 -4.66 -3.77
C GLU A 53 16.97 -3.28 -4.14
N PHE A 54 15.64 -3.12 -4.17
CA PHE A 54 15.02 -1.82 -4.47
C PHE A 54 15.34 -0.80 -3.37
N PHE A 55 15.21 -1.18 -2.09
CA PHE A 55 15.61 -0.31 -0.98
C PHE A 55 17.06 0.14 -1.11
N ALA A 56 17.99 -0.80 -1.35
CA ALA A 56 19.40 -0.49 -1.49
C ALA A 56 19.67 0.47 -2.67
N ALA A 57 19.03 0.25 -3.82
CA ALA A 57 19.17 1.10 -4.99
C ALA A 57 18.63 2.52 -4.76
N LEU A 58 17.42 2.64 -4.18
CA LEU A 58 16.83 3.94 -3.87
C LEU A 58 17.63 4.68 -2.80
N ASN A 59 18.09 3.97 -1.75
CA ASN A 59 18.89 4.56 -0.67
C ASN A 59 20.30 5.00 -1.13
N ALA A 60 20.89 4.32 -2.12
CA ALA A 60 22.14 4.75 -2.75
C ALA A 60 21.95 6.01 -3.61
N HIS A 61 20.78 6.19 -4.23
CA HIS A 61 20.44 7.36 -5.02
C HIS A 61 20.11 8.56 -4.10
N ARG A 62 19.30 8.34 -3.07
CA ARG A 62 18.88 9.34 -2.09
C ARG A 62 18.51 8.67 -0.76
N PRO A 63 18.97 9.19 0.39
CA PRO A 63 18.73 8.56 1.69
C PRO A 63 17.25 8.22 1.95
N VAL A 64 17.02 6.95 2.33
CA VAL A 64 15.72 6.40 2.74
C VAL A 64 15.82 6.01 4.21
N ASP A 65 14.94 6.53 5.05
CA ASP A 65 14.89 6.18 6.46
C ASP A 65 14.24 4.79 6.64
N SER A 66 15.01 3.84 7.17
CA SER A 66 14.53 2.48 7.48
C SER A 66 14.23 2.33 8.96
N GLY A 67 12.93 2.25 9.29
CA GLY A 67 12.43 2.20 10.66
C GLY A 67 12.00 0.81 11.14
N GLY A 68 12.25 -0.23 10.37
CA GLY A 68 11.90 -1.61 10.74
C GLY A 68 12.97 -2.31 11.59
N GLY A 69 12.74 -3.60 11.88
CA GLY A 69 13.75 -4.44 12.53
C GLY A 69 14.88 -4.87 11.59
N TYR A 70 14.66 -4.85 10.29
CA TYR A 70 15.64 -5.21 9.27
C TYR A 70 16.12 -3.96 8.51
N MET A 71 17.42 -3.91 8.22
CA MET A 71 18.09 -2.77 7.56
C MET A 71 17.84 -1.41 8.26
N ASN A 72 17.65 -1.42 9.58
CA ASN A 72 17.39 -0.20 10.35
C ASN A 72 18.58 0.76 10.27
N ASN A 73 18.29 2.05 9.98
CA ASN A 73 19.31 3.11 9.91
C ASN A 73 18.95 4.37 10.69
N ILE A 74 17.91 4.30 11.54
CA ILE A 74 17.43 5.44 12.35
C ILE A 74 17.61 5.25 13.86
N GLY A 75 18.42 4.24 14.27
CA GLY A 75 18.74 4.01 15.68
C GLY A 75 17.85 3.00 16.42
N GLY A 76 16.92 2.33 15.73
CA GLY A 76 16.08 1.26 16.27
C GLY A 76 14.70 1.19 15.63
N PRO A 77 13.98 0.06 15.81
CA PRO A 77 12.65 -0.11 15.25
C PRO A 77 11.65 0.91 15.81
N VAL A 78 10.83 1.46 14.91
CA VAL A 78 9.75 2.39 15.29
C VAL A 78 8.64 1.65 16.04
N THR A 79 8.09 2.29 17.07
CA THR A 79 6.98 1.75 17.86
C THR A 79 5.62 2.00 17.21
N ASP A 80 5.48 3.16 16.52
CA ASP A 80 4.28 3.51 15.75
C ASP A 80 4.66 3.71 14.30
N LYS A 81 4.37 2.70 13.49
CA LYS A 81 4.66 2.70 12.06
C LYS A 81 3.92 3.81 11.32
N LEU A 82 2.64 4.02 11.63
CA LEU A 82 1.82 5.01 10.93
C LEU A 82 2.28 6.42 11.23
N ALA A 83 2.53 6.75 12.50
CA ALA A 83 3.06 8.04 12.91
C ALA A 83 4.42 8.32 12.26
N PHE A 84 5.30 7.31 12.19
CA PHE A 84 6.58 7.44 11.50
C PHE A 84 6.40 7.74 10.01
N GLN A 85 5.57 6.96 9.30
CA GLN A 85 5.35 7.11 7.86
C GLN A 85 4.77 8.47 7.48
N ARG A 86 3.90 9.07 8.31
CA ARG A 86 3.26 10.38 8.04
C ARG A 86 4.24 11.51 7.75
N GLY A 87 5.46 11.43 8.26
CA GLY A 87 6.50 12.44 8.02
C GLY A 87 7.11 12.43 6.61
N TYR A 88 6.80 11.41 5.79
CA TYR A 88 7.45 11.16 4.50
C TYR A 88 6.51 11.40 3.32
N LYS A 89 7.09 11.79 2.18
CA LYS A 89 6.36 11.88 0.91
C LYS A 89 6.06 10.49 0.33
N PHE A 90 7.02 9.56 0.41
CA PHE A 90 6.94 8.22 -0.18
C PHE A 90 7.11 7.13 0.87
N SER A 91 6.53 5.96 0.60
CA SER A 91 6.72 4.74 1.39
C SER A 91 7.00 3.55 0.49
N ILE A 92 8.09 2.79 0.73
CA ILE A 92 8.32 1.52 0.04
C ILE A 92 7.34 0.49 0.60
N ALA A 93 6.38 0.08 -0.23
CA ALA A 93 5.32 -0.86 0.07
C ALA A 93 5.47 -2.18 -0.71
N TYR A 94 6.71 -2.69 -0.79
CA TYR A 94 7.02 -3.96 -1.44
C TYR A 94 6.62 -5.14 -0.57
N GLU A 95 5.94 -6.11 -1.17
CA GLU A 95 5.55 -7.33 -0.49
C GLU A 95 6.74 -8.29 -0.28
N ASN A 96 6.54 -9.30 0.59
CA ASN A 96 7.53 -10.34 0.82
C ASN A 96 7.64 -11.31 -0.37
N SER A 97 6.54 -11.49 -1.10
CA SER A 97 6.42 -12.42 -2.23
C SER A 97 5.55 -11.83 -3.32
N ARG A 98 5.58 -12.42 -4.50
CA ARG A 98 4.75 -12.06 -5.65
C ARG A 98 3.73 -13.16 -5.93
N GLY A 99 2.47 -12.80 -6.05
CA GLY A 99 1.40 -13.71 -6.40
C GLY A 99 0.06 -12.97 -6.59
N PRO A 100 -0.84 -13.49 -7.44
CA PRO A 100 -2.17 -12.92 -7.59
C PRO A 100 -2.91 -12.84 -6.26
N GLY A 101 -3.49 -11.67 -5.96
CA GLY A 101 -4.21 -11.42 -4.73
C GLY A 101 -3.34 -11.34 -3.46
N TYR A 102 -2.01 -11.51 -3.55
CA TYR A 102 -1.11 -11.36 -2.41
C TYR A 102 -0.80 -9.87 -2.19
N CYS A 103 -1.77 -9.17 -1.65
CA CYS A 103 -1.68 -7.78 -1.26
C CYS A 103 -1.95 -7.67 0.25
N THR A 104 -0.98 -7.16 0.99
CA THR A 104 -1.03 -7.09 2.46
C THR A 104 -1.24 -5.65 2.95
N GLU A 105 -1.05 -5.43 4.24
CA GLU A 105 -1.21 -4.12 4.88
C GLU A 105 -0.26 -3.04 4.36
N LYS A 106 0.83 -3.39 3.67
CA LYS A 106 1.93 -2.43 3.37
C LYS A 106 1.48 -1.24 2.54
N ILE A 107 0.72 -1.49 1.48
CA ILE A 107 0.20 -0.42 0.62
C ILE A 107 -0.86 0.42 1.36
N VAL A 108 -1.69 -0.22 2.18
CA VAL A 108 -2.75 0.44 2.94
C VAL A 108 -2.18 1.28 4.08
N ASP A 109 -1.15 0.80 4.78
CA ASP A 109 -0.44 1.60 5.79
C ASP A 109 0.17 2.87 5.16
N ALA A 110 0.74 2.76 3.96
CA ALA A 110 1.27 3.91 3.23
C ALA A 110 0.16 4.90 2.84
N PHE A 111 -0.99 4.41 2.37
CA PHE A 111 -2.16 5.26 2.11
C PHE A 111 -2.67 5.94 3.38
N ALA A 112 -2.83 5.21 4.49
CA ALA A 112 -3.30 5.75 5.76
C ALA A 112 -2.36 6.80 6.37
N ALA A 113 -1.07 6.75 6.03
CA ALA A 113 -0.08 7.75 6.36
C ALA A 113 -0.06 8.95 5.39
N ALA A 114 -0.96 8.97 4.39
CA ALA A 114 -0.99 9.96 3.31
C ALA A 114 0.37 10.11 2.62
N THR A 115 1.07 9.01 2.39
CA THR A 115 2.28 8.95 1.55
C THR A 115 1.93 8.39 0.18
N VAL A 116 2.79 8.60 -0.82
CA VAL A 116 2.69 7.92 -2.11
C VAL A 116 3.35 6.54 -1.98
N PRO A 117 2.58 5.43 -2.07
CA PRO A 117 3.16 4.09 -2.03
C PRO A 117 3.98 3.80 -3.28
N ILE A 118 5.17 3.20 -3.11
CA ILE A 118 5.94 2.57 -4.16
C ILE A 118 5.74 1.07 -3.98
N TYR A 119 4.94 0.45 -4.85
CA TYR A 119 4.43 -0.92 -4.64
C TYR A 119 5.04 -1.94 -5.60
N TRP A 120 5.32 -3.13 -5.07
CA TRP A 120 5.57 -4.36 -5.81
C TRP A 120 5.02 -5.56 -5.03
N GLY A 121 4.39 -6.51 -5.73
CA GLY A 121 3.84 -7.71 -5.10
C GLY A 121 2.76 -8.37 -5.96
N ALA A 122 1.49 -8.17 -5.63
CA ALA A 122 0.40 -8.72 -6.41
C ALA A 122 0.38 -8.14 -7.84
N PRO A 123 0.46 -8.97 -8.90
CA PRO A 123 0.40 -8.48 -10.28
C PRO A 123 -0.96 -7.87 -10.64
N ASP A 124 -1.99 -8.20 -9.87
CA ASP A 124 -3.37 -7.72 -10.03
C ASP A 124 -3.73 -6.56 -9.06
N VAL A 125 -2.73 -5.90 -8.43
CA VAL A 125 -2.95 -4.79 -7.49
C VAL A 125 -3.78 -3.65 -8.06
N LYS A 126 -3.68 -3.37 -9.36
CA LYS A 126 -4.47 -2.34 -10.06
C LYS A 126 -5.96 -2.69 -10.20
N GLN A 127 -6.32 -3.93 -9.94
CA GLN A 127 -7.72 -4.35 -9.80
C GLN A 127 -8.22 -4.22 -8.36
N GLU A 128 -7.30 -4.14 -7.39
CA GLU A 128 -7.62 -3.88 -6.00
C GLU A 128 -7.80 -2.38 -5.74
N PHE A 129 -6.85 -1.56 -6.20
CA PHE A 129 -6.77 -0.13 -5.91
C PHE A 129 -6.67 0.72 -7.17
N ASN A 130 -7.04 2.00 -7.04
CA ASN A 130 -6.91 3.00 -8.10
C ASN A 130 -5.42 3.22 -8.47
N PRO A 131 -5.02 2.94 -9.72
CA PRO A 131 -3.63 3.10 -10.14
C PRO A 131 -3.10 4.54 -10.04
N ALA A 132 -3.97 5.53 -10.05
CA ALA A 132 -3.58 6.94 -9.90
C ALA A 132 -3.07 7.27 -8.48
N ALA A 133 -3.28 6.39 -7.49
CA ALA A 133 -2.97 6.65 -6.09
C ALA A 133 -1.59 6.13 -5.64
N PHE A 134 -0.86 5.36 -6.47
CA PHE A 134 0.42 4.75 -6.13
C PHE A 134 1.31 4.51 -7.35
N LEU A 135 2.60 4.28 -7.11
CA LEU A 135 3.56 3.85 -8.13
C LEU A 135 3.65 2.32 -8.11
N CYS A 136 3.29 1.67 -9.21
CA CYS A 136 3.48 0.23 -9.37
C CYS A 136 4.82 -0.03 -10.06
N ALA A 137 5.73 -0.77 -9.38
CA ALA A 137 7.05 -1.06 -9.94
C ALA A 137 7.00 -1.83 -11.27
N ASP A 138 5.95 -2.60 -11.50
CA ASP A 138 5.75 -3.34 -12.75
C ASP A 138 5.42 -2.46 -13.97
N ASP A 139 5.15 -1.16 -13.77
CA ASP A 139 4.90 -0.21 -14.86
C ASP A 139 6.20 0.35 -15.47
N TYR A 140 7.34 0.02 -14.86
CA TYR A 140 8.64 0.53 -15.26
C TYR A 140 9.54 -0.59 -15.76
N PRO A 141 10.32 -0.36 -16.83
CA PRO A 141 11.18 -1.40 -17.40
C PRO A 141 12.26 -1.88 -16.43
N ASP A 142 12.70 -0.99 -15.54
CA ASP A 142 13.75 -1.28 -14.56
C ASP A 142 13.66 -0.36 -13.32
N THR A 143 14.52 -0.62 -12.36
CA THR A 143 14.63 0.15 -11.11
C THR A 143 15.05 1.60 -11.37
N ALA A 144 15.90 1.86 -12.35
CA ALA A 144 16.37 3.22 -12.66
C ALA A 144 15.24 4.10 -13.19
N ALA A 145 14.39 3.55 -14.07
CA ALA A 145 13.21 4.24 -14.59
C ALA A 145 12.19 4.55 -13.49
N LEU A 146 11.98 3.61 -12.54
CA LEU A 146 11.12 3.85 -11.38
C LEU A 146 11.69 4.96 -10.48
N ILE A 147 12.99 4.95 -10.20
CA ILE A 147 13.65 6.00 -9.40
C ILE A 147 13.52 7.37 -10.07
N ALA A 148 13.70 7.44 -11.39
CA ALA A 148 13.51 8.68 -12.14
C ALA A 148 12.07 9.21 -12.05
N ALA A 149 11.06 8.32 -12.06
CA ALA A 149 9.67 8.69 -11.89
C ALA A 149 9.38 9.21 -10.47
N ILE A 150 9.95 8.58 -9.43
CA ILE A 150 9.86 9.06 -8.04
C ILE A 150 10.44 10.46 -7.91
N ASP A 151 11.62 10.70 -8.48
CA ASP A 151 12.26 12.03 -8.48
C ASP A 151 11.42 13.08 -9.22
N ALA A 152 10.81 12.71 -10.34
CA ALA A 152 9.94 13.61 -11.10
C ALA A 152 8.71 14.04 -10.30
N ILE A 153 8.14 13.14 -9.52
CA ILE A 153 7.01 13.43 -8.63
C ILE A 153 7.47 14.27 -7.41
N ASP A 154 8.61 13.94 -6.81
CA ASP A 154 9.12 14.65 -5.64
C ASP A 154 9.43 16.13 -5.90
N ARG A 155 9.87 16.44 -7.13
CA ARG A 155 10.19 17.82 -7.60
C ARG A 155 8.98 18.60 -8.07
N ASP A 156 7.84 17.96 -8.26
CA ASP A 156 6.63 18.53 -8.85
C ASP A 156 5.47 18.39 -7.86
N ASN A 157 5.18 19.49 -7.16
CA ASN A 157 4.13 19.53 -6.16
C ASN A 157 2.75 19.16 -6.73
N GLU A 158 2.45 19.54 -7.99
CA GLU A 158 1.16 19.22 -8.60
C GLU A 158 1.02 17.71 -8.82
N LYS A 159 2.06 17.04 -9.32
CA LYS A 159 2.08 15.58 -9.46
C LYS A 159 1.99 14.86 -8.14
N PHE A 160 2.72 15.33 -7.13
CA PHE A 160 2.69 14.76 -5.80
C PHE A 160 1.29 14.88 -5.18
N LEU A 161 0.70 16.08 -5.20
CA LEU A 161 -0.65 16.32 -4.71
C LEU A 161 -1.71 15.52 -5.48
N ALA A 162 -1.60 15.44 -6.81
CA ALA A 162 -2.52 14.65 -7.61
C ALA A 162 -2.56 13.17 -7.17
N MET A 163 -1.40 12.56 -6.85
CA MET A 163 -1.35 11.19 -6.33
C MET A 163 -1.88 11.07 -4.90
N CYS A 164 -1.60 12.05 -4.05
CA CYS A 164 -2.11 12.08 -2.68
C CYS A 164 -3.64 12.23 -2.65
N HIS A 165 -4.21 13.07 -3.50
CA HIS A 165 -5.65 13.30 -3.59
C HIS A 165 -6.41 12.25 -4.42
N ALA A 166 -5.71 11.41 -5.18
CA ALA A 166 -6.35 10.30 -5.85
C ALA A 166 -6.97 9.35 -4.79
N PRO A 167 -8.30 9.10 -4.80
CA PRO A 167 -8.91 8.14 -3.89
C PRO A 167 -8.33 6.76 -4.13
N ILE A 168 -8.19 5.94 -3.07
CA ILE A 168 -7.60 4.60 -3.20
C ILE A 168 -8.50 3.61 -3.94
N LEU A 169 -9.82 3.88 -3.97
CA LEU A 169 -10.77 3.13 -4.78
C LEU A 169 -11.03 3.90 -6.08
N ALA A 170 -11.07 3.19 -7.19
CA ALA A 170 -11.36 3.79 -8.48
C ALA A 170 -12.78 4.42 -8.47
N PRO A 171 -12.94 5.66 -8.98
CA PRO A 171 -14.23 6.35 -8.94
C PRO A 171 -15.36 5.67 -9.74
N ASP A 172 -14.99 4.83 -10.70
CA ASP A 172 -15.92 4.03 -11.53
C ASP A 172 -16.43 2.76 -10.83
N GLY A 173 -16.00 2.52 -9.57
CA GLY A 173 -16.39 1.36 -8.80
C GLY A 173 -15.68 0.05 -9.19
N SER A 174 -14.68 0.10 -10.08
CA SER A 174 -13.98 -1.09 -10.58
C SER A 174 -13.03 -1.75 -9.56
N SER A 175 -12.67 -1.05 -8.49
CA SER A 175 -11.77 -1.55 -7.46
C SER A 175 -12.37 -2.72 -6.69
N ARG A 176 -11.72 -3.88 -6.70
CA ARG A 176 -12.12 -5.06 -5.91
C ARG A 176 -12.13 -4.78 -4.41
N ALA A 177 -11.27 -3.89 -3.93
CA ALA A 177 -11.19 -3.48 -2.54
C ALA A 177 -12.45 -2.75 -2.05
N ALA A 178 -13.28 -2.20 -2.96
CA ALA A 178 -14.57 -1.57 -2.62
C ALA A 178 -15.50 -2.53 -1.85
N ARG A 179 -15.38 -3.84 -2.10
CA ARG A 179 -16.16 -4.89 -1.42
C ARG A 179 -15.91 -4.94 0.10
N TYR A 180 -14.79 -4.40 0.56
CA TYR A 180 -14.38 -4.47 1.98
C TYR A 180 -14.50 -3.13 2.71
N VAL A 181 -15.23 -2.17 2.13
CA VAL A 181 -15.50 -0.87 2.78
C VAL A 181 -16.47 -1.04 3.96
N THR A 182 -17.39 -2.01 3.86
CA THR A 182 -18.33 -2.39 4.91
C THR A 182 -18.17 -3.86 5.27
N ASP A 183 -18.80 -4.29 6.37
CA ASP A 183 -18.84 -5.69 6.78
C ASP A 183 -19.89 -6.52 6.02
N GLU A 184 -20.65 -5.90 5.10
CA GLU A 184 -21.74 -6.53 4.37
C GLU A 184 -21.33 -7.82 3.65
N ALA A 185 -20.20 -7.82 2.96
CA ALA A 185 -19.72 -9.00 2.24
C ALA A 185 -19.44 -10.19 3.18
N CYS A 186 -18.97 -9.92 4.40
CA CYS A 186 -18.76 -10.94 5.43
C CYS A 186 -20.10 -11.41 6.01
N ALA A 187 -21.01 -10.47 6.28
CA ALA A 187 -22.34 -10.78 6.80
C ALA A 187 -23.15 -11.63 5.83
N GLU A 188 -23.20 -11.25 4.54
CA GLU A 188 -23.85 -12.02 3.49
C GLU A 188 -23.29 -13.44 3.34
N PHE A 189 -21.96 -13.55 3.36
CA PHE A 189 -21.29 -14.86 3.25
C PHE A 189 -21.64 -15.76 4.43
N LEU A 190 -21.57 -15.24 5.68
CA LEU A 190 -21.92 -16.00 6.89
C LEU A 190 -23.40 -16.37 6.90
N THR A 191 -24.30 -15.44 6.59
CA THR A 191 -25.74 -15.70 6.47
C THR A 191 -26.03 -16.81 5.48
N GLY A 192 -25.39 -16.75 4.29
CA GLY A 192 -25.55 -17.80 3.28
C GLY A 192 -25.05 -19.19 3.73
N ILE A 193 -24.04 -19.26 4.62
CA ILE A 193 -23.63 -20.53 5.23
C ILE A 193 -24.71 -21.05 6.20
N PHE A 194 -25.24 -20.19 7.05
CA PHE A 194 -26.26 -20.58 8.05
C PHE A 194 -27.58 -20.99 7.39
N GLU A 195 -28.01 -20.30 6.33
CA GLU A 195 -29.24 -20.61 5.61
C GLU A 195 -29.15 -21.92 4.81
N LYS A 196 -28.00 -22.22 4.19
CA LYS A 196 -27.79 -23.43 3.40
C LYS A 196 -27.48 -24.68 4.25
N GLY A 197 -27.17 -24.48 5.54
CA GLY A 197 -26.76 -25.54 6.46
C GLY A 197 -25.36 -26.13 6.11
N PRO A 198 -24.87 -27.07 6.94
CA PRO A 198 -23.60 -27.72 6.68
C PRO A 198 -23.71 -28.58 5.43
N HIS A 199 -22.80 -28.36 4.47
CA HIS A 199 -22.61 -29.29 3.34
C HIS A 199 -22.01 -30.60 3.88
N LEU A 200 -22.83 -31.46 4.45
CA LEU A 200 -22.45 -32.82 4.75
C LEU A 200 -22.24 -33.54 3.43
N ARG A 201 -21.01 -33.93 3.13
CA ARG A 201 -20.67 -34.92 2.09
C ARG A 201 -20.89 -36.31 2.61
#